data_5d28a2dcdfe46b8dd52f17536995858e
#
_entry.id   5d28a2dcdfe46b8dd52f17536995858e
#
_cell.length_a   1.000
_cell.length_b   1.000
_cell.length_c   1.000
_cell.angle_alpha   90.00
_cell.angle_beta   90.00
_cell.angle_gamma   90.00
#
_symmetry.space_group_name_H-M   'P 1'
#
loop_
_entity.id
_entity.type
_entity.pdbx_description
1 polymer ?
#
loop_
_entity_poly.entity_id
_entity_poly.type
_entity_poly.pdbx_seq_one_letter_code
_entity_poly.pdbx_strand_id
1 'polypeptide(L)'
;MNLLIFPHQLFDKHPGLKLKPSRVVLIEDSLFFGDPQYPMKFHKQKLWLHRATMKRYEQMLQAKGHETLYLDYSGKAESLKTHLRKIKRTMTSSPQKLIVAEPTDFMLEKRLNRFCSQLKLACHFVPTPGFINQPHENQEYRAGKKRWFMADFYKFQRKRLDILMDGGQPAGGKWSFDEDNRKKVPKKMLGEIPSLLELKRDSIDEEAAKYVGKKFADNPGSIDRLYYPTSHADAQKWLKHFLKHRFENFGVYEDAIVEGESWLWHSVLTPALNVGFLTPSQIVKETLAFAKKNEVPLNSLEGFIRQIIGWREFIRATYQDHSVEMRTTNHWNHTRKIPSSFYDGTTGIPPIDDTIRRILETGYCHHIERLMVLGGFMFVCEFDPKEIYRWFMEMFIDSYDWVMVPNAYAMSQHADGGLITTKPYFSGSSYIRKMSHHKTGPWCEIWDGLYWRWIWNHADELARNPRWAMMCAMAKKMDVSKRKTHLKNANQYLKSINE
;
A
#
# COMPACT_ATOMS: atom_id res chain seq x y z
N MET A 1 1.07 -25.61 22.96
CA MET A 1 1.27 -24.26 22.33
C MET A 1 0.33 -24.13 21.14
N ASN A 2 -0.32 -22.98 20.95
CA ASN A 2 -1.15 -22.71 19.77
C ASN A 2 -0.50 -21.64 18.90
N LEU A 3 -0.55 -21.82 17.57
CA LEU A 3 -0.12 -20.85 16.60
C LEU A 3 -1.33 -20.00 16.17
N LEU A 4 -1.25 -18.67 16.31
CA LEU A 4 -2.25 -17.75 15.78
C LEU A 4 -1.83 -17.25 14.40
N ILE A 5 -2.76 -17.21 13.47
CA ILE A 5 -2.54 -16.72 12.10
C ILE A 5 -3.63 -15.71 11.74
N PHE A 6 -3.20 -14.56 11.24
CA PHE A 6 -4.04 -13.45 10.81
C PHE A 6 -4.03 -13.32 9.27
N PRO A 7 -4.94 -12.55 8.65
CA PRO A 7 -5.10 -12.47 7.18
C PRO A 7 -3.84 -12.11 6.38
N HIS A 8 -2.85 -11.48 7.00
CA HIS A 8 -1.58 -11.06 6.38
C HIS A 8 -0.39 -12.00 6.68
N GLN A 9 -0.64 -13.21 7.16
CA GLN A 9 0.38 -14.15 7.64
C GLN A 9 0.27 -15.54 7.00
N LEU A 10 -0.27 -15.65 5.81
CA LEU A 10 -0.59 -16.91 5.15
C LEU A 10 0.62 -17.48 4.38
N PHE A 11 1.76 -17.60 5.06
CA PHE A 11 3.02 -18.05 4.44
C PHE A 11 3.04 -19.56 4.18
N ASP A 12 3.45 -20.01 3.00
CA ASP A 12 3.57 -21.46 2.68
C ASP A 12 4.49 -22.17 3.69
N LYS A 13 5.63 -21.56 4.01
CA LYS A 13 6.56 -22.04 5.05
C LYS A 13 6.47 -21.15 6.29
N HIS A 14 5.30 -21.19 6.96
CA HIS A 14 5.06 -20.35 8.13
C HIS A 14 6.05 -20.67 9.27
N PRO A 15 6.81 -19.67 9.80
CA PRO A 15 7.88 -19.92 10.78
C PRO A 15 7.38 -20.55 12.08
N GLY A 16 6.17 -20.22 12.52
CA GLY A 16 5.55 -20.79 13.72
C GLY A 16 5.26 -22.29 13.62
N LEU A 17 5.11 -22.85 12.42
CA LEU A 17 4.89 -24.31 12.22
C LEU A 17 6.14 -25.13 12.58
N LYS A 18 7.35 -24.56 12.45
CA LYS A 18 8.60 -25.20 12.86
C LYS A 18 8.64 -25.52 14.36
N LEU A 19 7.88 -24.79 15.16
CA LEU A 19 7.77 -24.98 16.61
C LEU A 19 6.75 -26.07 17.00
N LYS A 20 6.21 -26.81 16.01
CA LYS A 20 5.26 -27.91 16.19
C LYS A 20 4.09 -27.55 17.12
N PRO A 21 3.28 -26.52 16.79
CA PRO A 21 2.13 -26.16 17.60
C PRO A 21 1.13 -27.33 17.65
N SER A 22 0.46 -27.50 18.80
CA SER A 22 -0.59 -28.52 18.95
C SER A 22 -1.85 -28.18 18.15
N ARG A 23 -2.08 -26.89 17.88
CA ARG A 23 -3.20 -26.39 17.07
C ARG A 23 -2.82 -25.09 16.35
N VAL A 24 -3.33 -24.92 15.13
CA VAL A 24 -3.24 -23.67 14.37
C VAL A 24 -4.59 -22.96 14.41
N VAL A 25 -4.61 -21.71 14.86
CA VAL A 25 -5.84 -20.92 14.99
C VAL A 25 -5.81 -19.78 13.98
N LEU A 26 -6.74 -19.81 13.04
CA LEU A 26 -6.92 -18.73 12.06
C LEU A 26 -7.97 -17.75 12.57
N ILE A 27 -7.68 -16.45 12.57
CA ILE A 27 -8.54 -15.42 13.15
C ILE A 27 -8.85 -14.36 12.12
N GLU A 28 -10.13 -14.21 11.75
CA GLU A 28 -10.64 -13.03 11.05
C GLU A 28 -10.74 -11.86 12.04
N ASP A 29 -9.59 -11.23 12.32
CA ASP A 29 -9.54 -10.13 13.30
C ASP A 29 -10.25 -8.89 12.77
N SER A 30 -10.89 -8.15 13.67
CA SER A 30 -11.66 -6.94 13.34
C SER A 30 -10.81 -5.85 12.65
N LEU A 31 -9.53 -5.75 12.94
CA LEU A 31 -8.64 -4.79 12.27
C LEU A 31 -8.56 -4.99 10.75
N PHE A 32 -8.89 -6.19 10.25
CA PHE A 32 -8.86 -6.52 8.82
C PHE A 32 -10.25 -6.68 8.18
N PHE A 33 -11.31 -6.73 8.99
CA PHE A 33 -12.69 -6.94 8.51
C PHE A 33 -13.64 -5.79 8.86
N GLY A 34 -13.28 -4.92 9.77
CA GLY A 34 -14.10 -3.79 10.25
C GLY A 34 -14.10 -3.72 11.76
N ASP A 35 -13.36 -2.78 12.31
CA ASP A 35 -13.18 -2.64 13.75
C ASP A 35 -14.18 -1.65 14.33
N PRO A 36 -15.03 -2.03 15.32
CA PRO A 36 -15.99 -1.11 15.92
C PRO A 36 -15.35 0.08 16.66
N GLN A 37 -14.11 -0.07 17.13
CA GLN A 37 -13.38 1.00 17.82
C GLN A 37 -12.72 1.98 16.85
N TYR A 38 -12.32 1.48 15.67
CA TYR A 38 -11.72 2.26 14.59
C TYR A 38 -12.47 1.95 13.28
N PRO A 39 -13.72 2.46 13.14
CA PRO A 39 -14.60 2.04 12.07
C PRO A 39 -14.04 2.41 10.70
N MET A 40 -13.92 1.39 9.85
CA MET A 40 -13.52 1.49 8.45
C MET A 40 -14.39 0.55 7.62
N LYS A 41 -14.88 1.03 6.48
CA LYS A 41 -15.63 0.24 5.50
C LYS A 41 -14.69 -0.25 4.40
N PHE A 42 -13.97 -1.34 4.67
CA PHE A 42 -13.02 -1.89 3.69
C PHE A 42 -13.68 -2.29 2.37
N HIS A 43 -12.99 -2.07 1.27
CA HIS A 43 -13.42 -2.47 -0.05
C HIS A 43 -13.80 -3.95 -0.12
N LYS A 44 -14.90 -4.28 -0.78
CA LYS A 44 -15.41 -5.66 -0.89
C LYS A 44 -14.38 -6.62 -1.49
N GLN A 45 -13.56 -6.19 -2.45
CA GLN A 45 -12.46 -7.00 -3.01
C GLN A 45 -11.45 -7.43 -1.93
N LYS A 46 -11.11 -6.53 -0.99
CA LYS A 46 -10.19 -6.81 0.11
C LYS A 46 -10.77 -7.83 1.08
N LEU A 47 -12.03 -7.66 1.45
CA LEU A 47 -12.73 -8.58 2.34
C LEU A 47 -12.89 -9.96 1.71
N TRP A 48 -13.20 -9.99 0.42
CA TRP A 48 -13.28 -11.24 -0.36
C TRP A 48 -11.92 -11.94 -0.43
N LEU A 49 -10.86 -11.21 -0.77
CA LEU A 49 -9.50 -11.74 -0.76
C LEU A 49 -9.14 -12.34 0.61
N HIS A 50 -9.34 -11.59 1.70
CA HIS A 50 -9.04 -12.07 3.07
C HIS A 50 -9.80 -13.36 3.39
N ARG A 51 -11.12 -13.40 3.17
CA ARG A 51 -11.94 -14.55 3.46
C ARG A 51 -11.51 -15.77 2.64
N ALA A 52 -11.42 -15.64 1.32
CA ALA A 52 -11.07 -16.73 0.42
C ALA A 52 -9.66 -17.29 0.72
N THR A 53 -8.67 -16.39 0.89
CA THR A 53 -7.29 -16.80 1.18
C THR A 53 -7.14 -17.52 2.51
N MET A 54 -7.81 -17.04 3.56
CA MET A 54 -7.79 -17.67 4.87
C MET A 54 -8.48 -19.05 4.87
N LYS A 55 -9.64 -19.19 4.23
CA LYS A 55 -10.33 -20.48 4.11
C LYS A 55 -9.50 -21.50 3.34
N ARG A 56 -8.90 -21.08 2.25
CA ARG A 56 -8.01 -21.92 1.44
C ARG A 56 -6.74 -22.31 2.22
N TYR A 57 -6.20 -21.39 3.00
CA TYR A 57 -5.04 -21.66 3.86
C TYR A 57 -5.38 -22.65 4.97
N GLU A 58 -6.57 -22.58 5.58
CA GLU A 58 -7.07 -23.57 6.53
C GLU A 58 -7.10 -24.96 5.91
N GLN A 59 -7.70 -25.11 4.71
CA GLN A 59 -7.74 -26.40 4.00
C GLN A 59 -6.34 -26.94 3.71
N MET A 60 -5.41 -26.08 3.30
CA MET A 60 -4.00 -26.48 3.08
C MET A 60 -3.34 -27.00 4.35
N LEU A 61 -3.58 -26.38 5.49
CA LEU A 61 -3.05 -26.81 6.79
C LEU A 61 -3.64 -28.16 7.21
N GLN A 62 -4.95 -28.35 7.05
CA GLN A 62 -5.64 -29.62 7.33
C GLN A 62 -5.11 -30.76 6.44
N ALA A 63 -4.91 -30.49 5.15
CA ALA A 63 -4.32 -31.46 4.21
C ALA A 63 -2.87 -31.83 4.57
N LYS A 64 -2.14 -30.93 5.26
CA LYS A 64 -0.80 -31.20 5.83
C LYS A 64 -0.85 -31.86 7.22
N GLY A 65 -2.03 -32.25 7.72
CA GLY A 65 -2.21 -32.93 9.00
C GLY A 65 -2.21 -32.04 10.24
N HIS A 66 -2.34 -30.72 10.09
CA HIS A 66 -2.43 -29.81 11.23
C HIS A 66 -3.87 -29.74 11.78
N GLU A 67 -4.01 -29.81 13.11
CA GLU A 67 -5.27 -29.48 13.77
C GLU A 67 -5.52 -27.97 13.64
N THR A 68 -6.68 -27.57 13.10
CA THR A 68 -7.04 -26.17 12.89
C THR A 68 -8.27 -25.74 13.70
N LEU A 69 -8.33 -24.45 14.02
CA LEU A 69 -9.52 -23.79 14.54
C LEU A 69 -9.71 -22.48 13.76
N TYR A 70 -10.81 -22.34 13.08
CA TYR A 70 -11.15 -21.11 12.39
C TYR A 70 -12.11 -20.25 13.22
N LEU A 71 -11.79 -18.97 13.37
CA LEU A 71 -12.57 -18.01 14.13
C LEU A 71 -13.03 -16.89 13.21
N ASP A 72 -14.31 -16.94 12.83
CA ASP A 72 -14.93 -15.97 11.94
C ASP A 72 -15.02 -14.58 12.57
N TYR A 73 -15.05 -13.56 11.71
CA TYR A 73 -15.28 -12.17 12.10
C TYR A 73 -16.63 -12.00 12.80
N SER A 74 -16.62 -11.46 14.02
CA SER A 74 -17.82 -11.33 14.85
C SER A 74 -18.49 -9.96 14.78
N GLY A 75 -17.77 -8.91 14.32
CA GLY A 75 -18.26 -7.52 14.35
C GLY A 75 -18.36 -6.91 15.75
N LYS A 76 -17.87 -7.60 16.79
CA LYS A 76 -17.96 -7.15 18.20
C LYS A 76 -16.67 -6.47 18.65
N ALA A 77 -16.82 -5.47 19.52
CA ALA A 77 -15.69 -4.86 20.20
C ALA A 77 -14.92 -5.92 21.01
N GLU A 78 -13.58 -5.76 21.08
CA GLU A 78 -12.69 -6.71 21.77
C GLU A 78 -12.84 -8.18 21.34
N SER A 79 -13.23 -8.44 20.08
CA SER A 79 -13.40 -9.80 19.56
C SER A 79 -12.13 -10.65 19.75
N LEU A 80 -10.95 -10.09 19.55
CA LEU A 80 -9.67 -10.75 19.78
C LEU A 80 -9.54 -11.27 21.23
N LYS A 81 -9.89 -10.46 22.22
CA LYS A 81 -9.88 -10.87 23.64
C LYS A 81 -10.81 -12.06 23.90
N THR A 82 -12.00 -12.01 23.29
CA THR A 82 -12.98 -13.10 23.39
C THR A 82 -12.45 -14.38 22.74
N HIS A 83 -11.83 -14.28 21.57
CA HIS A 83 -11.17 -15.40 20.90
C HIS A 83 -10.03 -15.98 21.74
N LEU A 84 -9.15 -15.14 22.30
CA LEU A 84 -8.06 -15.59 23.18
C LEU A 84 -8.57 -16.29 24.45
N ARG A 85 -9.67 -15.84 25.05
CA ARG A 85 -10.33 -16.56 26.18
C ARG A 85 -10.82 -17.95 25.76
N LYS A 86 -11.43 -18.08 24.58
CA LYS A 86 -11.90 -19.36 24.03
C LYS A 86 -10.71 -20.30 23.79
N ILE A 87 -9.66 -19.80 23.17
CA ILE A 87 -8.43 -20.55 22.90
C ILE A 87 -7.81 -21.02 24.23
N LYS A 88 -7.68 -20.11 25.22
CA LYS A 88 -7.11 -20.42 26.53
C LYS A 88 -7.81 -21.61 27.20
N ARG A 89 -9.14 -21.65 27.16
CA ARG A 89 -9.95 -22.72 27.80
C ARG A 89 -9.67 -24.11 27.21
N THR A 90 -9.19 -24.18 25.98
CA THR A 90 -8.88 -25.46 25.29
C THR A 90 -7.41 -25.85 25.40
N MET A 91 -6.57 -25.05 26.06
CA MET A 91 -5.15 -25.34 26.24
C MET A 91 -4.88 -26.11 27.53
N THR A 92 -4.30 -27.28 27.42
CA THR A 92 -3.94 -28.16 28.55
C THR A 92 -2.50 -27.98 29.03
N SER A 93 -1.63 -27.36 28.22
CA SER A 93 -0.21 -27.13 28.56
C SER A 93 -0.01 -26.05 29.61
N SER A 94 0.98 -26.20 30.47
CA SER A 94 1.47 -25.13 31.36
C SER A 94 2.99 -24.93 31.14
N PRO A 95 3.46 -23.72 30.85
CA PRO A 95 2.70 -22.50 30.63
C PRO A 95 1.90 -22.51 29.32
N GLN A 96 0.74 -21.82 29.32
CA GLN A 96 -0.09 -21.66 28.14
C GLN A 96 0.55 -20.63 27.21
N LYS A 97 1.12 -21.11 26.09
CA LYS A 97 1.94 -20.31 25.17
C LYS A 97 1.28 -20.18 23.80
N LEU A 98 1.20 -18.93 23.30
CA LEU A 98 0.81 -18.58 21.94
C LEU A 98 2.04 -18.24 21.11
N ILE A 99 2.02 -18.63 19.86
CA ILE A 99 3.03 -18.29 18.85
C ILE A 99 2.34 -17.41 17.82
N VAL A 100 2.98 -16.32 17.41
CA VAL A 100 2.48 -15.40 16.36
C VAL A 100 3.67 -15.00 15.50
N ALA A 101 3.56 -14.98 14.19
CA ALA A 101 4.54 -14.26 13.37
C ALA A 101 4.45 -12.76 13.68
N GLU A 102 5.56 -12.04 13.67
CA GLU A 102 5.58 -10.59 13.89
C GLU A 102 4.47 -9.90 13.06
N PRO A 103 3.50 -9.22 13.70
CA PRO A 103 2.31 -8.73 12.98
C PRO A 103 2.61 -7.59 12.02
N THR A 104 3.66 -6.80 12.29
CA THR A 104 3.96 -5.55 11.57
C THR A 104 2.71 -4.64 11.49
N ASP A 105 1.93 -4.63 12.56
CA ASP A 105 0.74 -3.81 12.75
C ASP A 105 0.69 -3.38 14.23
N PHE A 106 0.85 -2.07 14.44
CA PHE A 106 0.95 -1.48 15.79
C PHE A 106 -0.26 -1.82 16.67
N MET A 107 -1.48 -1.74 16.10
CA MET A 107 -2.68 -1.97 16.88
C MET A 107 -2.89 -3.45 17.21
N LEU A 108 -2.58 -4.34 16.28
CA LEU A 108 -2.65 -5.78 16.51
C LEU A 108 -1.65 -6.21 17.58
N GLU A 109 -0.41 -5.75 17.48
CA GLU A 109 0.65 -6.05 18.45
C GLU A 109 0.28 -5.54 19.84
N LYS A 110 -0.16 -4.28 19.94
CA LYS A 110 -0.62 -3.66 21.18
C LYS A 110 -1.79 -4.43 21.81
N ARG A 111 -2.76 -4.88 21.00
CA ARG A 111 -3.90 -5.69 21.47
C ARG A 111 -3.46 -7.08 21.93
N LEU A 112 -2.58 -7.75 21.18
CA LEU A 112 -2.04 -9.06 21.57
C LEU A 112 -1.32 -8.97 22.91
N ASN A 113 -0.38 -8.04 23.07
CA ASN A 113 0.36 -7.85 24.31
C ASN A 113 -0.57 -7.56 25.51
N ARG A 114 -1.50 -6.62 25.33
CA ARG A 114 -2.48 -6.27 26.39
C ARG A 114 -3.37 -7.44 26.79
N PHE A 115 -3.97 -8.13 25.83
CA PHE A 115 -4.91 -9.19 26.13
C PHE A 115 -4.24 -10.47 26.62
N CYS A 116 -3.06 -10.81 26.10
CA CYS A 116 -2.26 -11.92 26.60
C CYS A 116 -1.87 -11.69 28.06
N SER A 117 -1.38 -10.49 28.41
CA SER A 117 -1.10 -10.11 29.80
C SER A 117 -2.33 -10.26 30.70
N GLN A 118 -3.46 -9.67 30.33
CA GLN A 118 -4.72 -9.78 31.10
C GLN A 118 -5.18 -11.23 31.29
N LEU A 119 -4.92 -12.09 30.33
CA LEU A 119 -5.32 -13.50 30.34
C LEU A 119 -4.22 -14.42 30.89
N LYS A 120 -3.09 -13.90 31.32
CA LYS A 120 -1.93 -14.69 31.77
C LYS A 120 -1.52 -15.74 30.73
N LEU A 121 -1.46 -15.34 29.43
CA LEU A 121 -0.95 -16.12 28.32
C LEU A 121 0.46 -15.64 27.95
N ALA A 122 1.40 -16.55 27.73
CA ALA A 122 2.69 -16.18 27.15
C ALA A 122 2.54 -16.02 25.63
N CYS A 123 2.86 -14.84 25.09
CA CYS A 123 2.86 -14.56 23.65
C CYS A 123 4.30 -14.53 23.14
N HIS A 124 4.60 -15.37 22.15
CA HIS A 124 5.93 -15.47 21.54
C HIS A 124 5.84 -15.04 20.07
N PHE A 125 6.50 -13.94 19.74
CA PHE A 125 6.62 -13.49 18.36
C PHE A 125 7.79 -14.20 17.68
N VAL A 126 7.54 -14.72 16.47
CA VAL A 126 8.58 -15.27 15.59
C VAL A 126 8.80 -14.33 14.41
N PRO A 127 10.01 -14.26 13.82
CA PRO A 127 10.28 -13.41 12.68
C PRO A 127 9.32 -13.65 11.52
N THR A 128 8.85 -12.55 10.90
CA THR A 128 7.95 -12.63 9.73
C THR A 128 8.75 -12.79 8.43
N PRO A 129 8.35 -13.70 7.51
CA PRO A 129 8.92 -13.78 6.18
C PRO A 129 8.37 -12.70 5.21
N GLY A 130 7.44 -11.85 5.67
CA GLY A 130 6.87 -10.78 4.89
C GLY A 130 7.83 -9.65 4.50
N PHE A 131 9.04 -9.68 5.07
CA PHE A 131 10.13 -8.73 4.82
C PHE A 131 11.47 -9.45 4.73
N ILE A 132 12.44 -8.82 4.05
CA ILE A 132 13.81 -9.33 3.94
C ILE A 132 14.60 -9.00 5.20
N ASN A 133 14.50 -7.75 5.65
CA ASN A 133 15.25 -7.28 6.80
C ASN A 133 14.65 -7.77 8.13
N GLN A 134 15.52 -8.10 9.06
CA GLN A 134 15.16 -8.20 10.47
C GLN A 134 15.26 -6.80 11.13
N PRO A 135 14.57 -6.57 12.27
CA PRO A 135 14.62 -5.26 12.94
C PRO A 135 16.04 -4.76 13.26
N HIS A 136 16.97 -5.65 13.65
CA HIS A 136 18.35 -5.27 13.95
C HIS A 136 19.11 -4.75 12.72
N GLU A 137 18.84 -5.27 11.52
CA GLU A 137 19.48 -4.81 10.27
C GLU A 137 19.00 -3.39 9.89
N ASN A 138 17.75 -3.07 10.18
CA ASN A 138 17.22 -1.71 10.02
C ASN A 138 17.86 -0.75 11.04
N GLN A 139 18.09 -1.21 12.28
CA GLN A 139 18.79 -0.44 13.31
C GLN A 139 20.26 -0.20 12.95
N GLU A 140 20.93 -1.18 12.33
CA GLU A 140 22.29 -1.02 11.82
C GLU A 140 22.39 0.13 10.80
N TYR A 141 21.47 0.15 9.82
CA TYR A 141 21.39 1.28 8.89
C TYR A 141 21.16 2.61 9.63
N ARG A 142 20.25 2.61 10.62
CA ARG A 142 19.83 3.83 11.34
C ARG A 142 20.91 4.37 12.28
N ALA A 143 21.80 3.51 12.75
CA ALA A 143 22.85 3.88 13.69
C ALA A 143 23.71 5.03 13.17
N GLY A 144 23.86 6.08 13.96
CA GLY A 144 24.63 7.28 13.61
C GLY A 144 23.99 8.21 12.56
N LYS A 145 22.79 7.93 12.06
CA LYS A 145 22.09 8.78 11.09
C LYS A 145 21.04 9.66 11.78
N LYS A 146 20.97 10.93 11.36
CA LYS A 146 19.99 11.89 11.90
C LYS A 146 18.56 11.59 11.44
N ARG A 147 18.37 11.03 10.24
CA ARG A 147 17.07 10.74 9.63
C ARG A 147 17.13 9.57 8.67
N TRP A 148 15.97 9.03 8.36
CA TRP A 148 15.79 8.10 7.27
C TRP A 148 15.93 8.80 5.91
N PHE A 149 16.66 8.18 4.98
CA PHE A 149 16.79 8.68 3.62
C PHE A 149 16.79 7.53 2.62
N MET A 150 15.76 7.47 1.78
CA MET A 150 15.47 6.31 0.93
C MET A 150 16.62 5.95 0.00
N ALA A 151 17.25 6.93 -0.66
CA ALA A 151 18.33 6.66 -1.61
C ALA A 151 19.56 6.00 -0.93
N ASP A 152 19.91 6.45 0.29
CA ASP A 152 21.01 5.86 1.05
C ASP A 152 20.65 4.49 1.61
N PHE A 153 19.41 4.32 2.07
CA PHE A 153 18.91 3.02 2.51
C PHE A 153 18.94 1.99 1.38
N TYR A 154 18.54 2.38 0.18
CA TYR A 154 18.59 1.49 -0.97
C TYR A 154 20.02 1.11 -1.35
N LYS A 155 20.99 2.04 -1.30
CA LYS A 155 22.42 1.75 -1.49
C LYS A 155 22.91 0.75 -0.44
N PHE A 156 22.55 0.94 0.82
CA PHE A 156 22.87 0.01 1.90
C PHE A 156 22.31 -1.38 1.61
N GLN A 157 21.03 -1.48 1.22
CA GLN A 157 20.39 -2.74 0.87
C GLN A 157 21.09 -3.46 -0.29
N ARG A 158 21.39 -2.75 -1.38
CA ARG A 158 22.10 -3.34 -2.55
C ARG A 158 23.45 -3.91 -2.15
N LYS A 159 24.24 -3.18 -1.37
CA LYS A 159 25.55 -3.63 -0.89
C LYS A 159 25.43 -4.83 0.05
N ARG A 160 24.54 -4.75 1.05
CA ARG A 160 24.36 -5.80 2.05
C ARG A 160 23.87 -7.12 1.44
N LEU A 161 22.98 -7.05 0.47
CA LEU A 161 22.36 -8.21 -0.18
C LEU A 161 23.13 -8.70 -1.41
N ASP A 162 24.16 -7.96 -1.84
CA ASP A 162 24.91 -8.16 -3.09
C ASP A 162 24.01 -8.27 -4.32
N ILE A 163 23.00 -7.37 -4.40
CA ILE A 163 22.01 -7.36 -5.47
C ILE A 163 22.29 -6.23 -6.45
N LEU A 164 22.39 -6.57 -7.75
CA LEU A 164 22.75 -5.68 -8.85
C LEU A 164 24.07 -4.95 -8.58
N MET A 165 25.02 -5.68 -8.01
CA MET A 165 26.41 -5.23 -7.79
C MET A 165 27.34 -5.93 -8.78
N ASP A 166 28.39 -5.22 -9.21
CA ASP A 166 29.45 -5.70 -10.06
C ASP A 166 30.79 -5.17 -9.53
N GLY A 167 31.61 -6.07 -9.00
CA GLY A 167 32.90 -5.71 -8.41
C GLY A 167 32.80 -4.64 -7.30
N GLY A 168 31.72 -4.66 -6.52
CA GLY A 168 31.48 -3.68 -5.45
C GLY A 168 30.88 -2.35 -5.93
N GLN A 169 30.70 -2.17 -7.23
CA GLN A 169 30.02 -1.03 -7.85
C GLN A 169 28.58 -1.39 -8.26
N PRO A 170 27.68 -0.41 -8.42
CA PRO A 170 26.34 -0.70 -8.91
C PRO A 170 26.37 -1.13 -10.39
N ALA A 171 25.65 -2.20 -10.72
CA ALA A 171 25.48 -2.66 -12.09
C ALA A 171 24.99 -1.50 -13.00
N GLY A 172 25.57 -1.37 -14.18
CA GLY A 172 25.31 -0.27 -15.10
C GLY A 172 25.83 1.11 -14.66
N GLY A 173 26.71 1.16 -13.64
CA GLY A 173 27.36 2.39 -13.17
C GLY A 173 26.47 3.37 -12.39
N LYS A 174 25.17 3.04 -12.19
CA LYS A 174 24.21 3.92 -11.51
C LYS A 174 23.51 3.19 -10.37
N TRP A 175 23.24 3.92 -9.28
CA TRP A 175 22.46 3.40 -8.14
C TRP A 175 20.95 3.34 -8.43
N SER A 176 20.44 4.15 -9.35
CA SER A 176 19.05 4.19 -9.74
C SER A 176 18.91 4.67 -11.19
N PHE A 177 17.94 4.08 -11.89
CA PHE A 177 17.54 4.45 -13.26
C PHE A 177 16.15 5.12 -13.28
N ASP A 178 15.70 5.66 -12.15
CA ASP A 178 14.39 6.30 -11.98
C ASP A 178 14.10 7.42 -13.00
N GLU A 179 15.14 8.13 -13.47
CA GLU A 179 15.00 9.17 -14.50
C GLU A 179 14.53 8.61 -15.84
N ASP A 180 14.88 7.36 -16.15
CA ASP A 180 14.49 6.67 -17.39
C ASP A 180 13.06 6.11 -17.33
N ASN A 181 12.43 6.08 -16.14
CA ASN A 181 11.14 5.43 -15.84
C ASN A 181 9.94 6.39 -15.87
N ARG A 182 10.04 7.53 -16.56
CA ARG A 182 9.03 8.60 -16.52
C ARG A 182 8.49 8.94 -17.91
N LYS A 183 8.29 7.93 -18.77
CA LYS A 183 7.76 8.14 -20.12
C LYS A 183 6.25 7.93 -20.16
N LYS A 184 5.55 8.77 -20.91
CA LYS A 184 4.15 8.58 -21.28
C LYS A 184 4.03 7.40 -22.24
N VAL A 185 3.00 6.60 -22.12
CA VAL A 185 2.73 5.50 -23.07
C VAL A 185 2.44 6.09 -24.47
N PRO A 186 3.17 5.71 -25.52
CA PRO A 186 2.87 6.15 -26.88
C PRO A 186 1.50 5.62 -27.35
N LYS A 187 0.74 6.40 -28.12
CA LYS A 187 -0.60 6.00 -28.58
C LYS A 187 -0.59 4.63 -29.28
N LYS A 188 0.44 4.33 -30.08
CA LYS A 188 0.57 3.04 -30.78
C LYS A 188 0.71 1.84 -29.85
N MET A 189 1.16 2.05 -28.60
CA MET A 189 1.35 0.98 -27.61
C MET A 189 0.14 0.79 -26.68
N LEU A 190 -0.90 1.60 -26.80
CA LEU A 190 -2.10 1.44 -25.96
C LEU A 190 -2.78 0.07 -26.17
N GLY A 191 -2.76 -0.45 -27.39
CA GLY A 191 -3.27 -1.80 -27.71
C GLY A 191 -2.35 -2.94 -27.29
N GLU A 192 -1.14 -2.66 -26.85
CA GLU A 192 -0.14 -3.65 -26.42
C GLU A 192 -0.10 -3.82 -24.90
N ILE A 193 -0.92 -3.07 -24.13
CA ILE A 193 -1.01 -3.20 -22.68
C ILE A 193 -1.50 -4.61 -22.33
N PRO A 194 -0.70 -5.43 -21.60
CA PRO A 194 -1.07 -6.81 -21.36
C PRO A 194 -2.27 -6.92 -20.41
N SER A 195 -3.21 -7.81 -20.72
CA SER A 195 -4.27 -8.19 -19.79
C SER A 195 -3.71 -8.86 -18.52
N LEU A 196 -4.45 -8.83 -17.42
CA LEU A 196 -4.14 -9.66 -16.26
C LEU A 196 -4.29 -11.15 -16.58
N LEU A 197 -3.57 -11.98 -15.82
CA LEU A 197 -3.77 -13.41 -15.84
C LEU A 197 -5.19 -13.74 -15.36
N GLU A 198 -5.97 -14.42 -16.18
CA GLU A 198 -7.27 -14.95 -15.77
C GLU A 198 -7.10 -16.14 -14.83
N LEU A 199 -7.77 -16.08 -13.70
CA LEU A 199 -7.75 -17.11 -12.68
C LEU A 199 -9.11 -17.80 -12.59
N LYS A 200 -9.11 -19.13 -12.59
CA LYS A 200 -10.34 -19.89 -12.34
C LYS A 200 -10.75 -19.74 -10.87
N ARG A 201 -12.04 -19.49 -10.67
CA ARG A 201 -12.67 -19.42 -9.34
C ARG A 201 -13.30 -20.77 -8.99
N ASP A 202 -13.38 -21.06 -7.71
CA ASP A 202 -13.98 -22.28 -7.18
C ASP A 202 -14.98 -21.97 -6.06
N SER A 203 -15.52 -23.03 -5.44
CA SER A 203 -16.52 -22.91 -4.37
C SER A 203 -16.08 -22.10 -3.14
N ILE A 204 -14.77 -22.00 -2.85
CA ILE A 204 -14.25 -21.18 -1.76
C ILE A 204 -14.36 -19.70 -2.13
N ASP A 205 -13.99 -19.34 -3.38
CA ASP A 205 -14.10 -17.98 -3.85
C ASP A 205 -15.58 -17.54 -3.90
N GLU A 206 -16.50 -18.45 -4.30
CA GLU A 206 -17.94 -18.19 -4.33
C GLU A 206 -18.54 -18.05 -2.91
N GLU A 207 -18.14 -18.90 -1.96
CA GLU A 207 -18.56 -18.77 -0.56
C GLU A 207 -18.12 -17.41 0.00
N ALA A 208 -16.86 -17.03 -0.23
CA ALA A 208 -16.33 -15.76 0.24
C ALA A 208 -17.08 -14.57 -0.38
N ALA A 209 -17.44 -14.62 -1.67
CA ALA A 209 -18.23 -13.59 -2.34
C ALA A 209 -19.62 -13.46 -1.68
N LYS A 210 -20.32 -14.58 -1.49
CA LYS A 210 -21.64 -14.61 -0.82
C LYS A 210 -21.58 -14.07 0.61
N TYR A 211 -20.54 -14.47 1.36
CA TYR A 211 -20.31 -13.97 2.72
C TYR A 211 -20.12 -12.46 2.75
N VAL A 212 -19.25 -11.94 1.87
CA VAL A 212 -18.97 -10.50 1.79
C VAL A 212 -20.20 -9.72 1.32
N GLY A 213 -20.90 -10.18 0.28
CA GLY A 213 -22.11 -9.55 -0.22
C GLY A 213 -23.21 -9.44 0.83
N LYS A 214 -23.35 -10.47 1.70
CA LYS A 214 -24.33 -10.46 2.78
C LYS A 214 -23.90 -9.62 3.99
N LYS A 215 -22.65 -9.75 4.43
CA LYS A 215 -22.20 -9.18 5.72
C LYS A 215 -21.69 -7.75 5.60
N PHE A 216 -21.25 -7.36 4.42
CA PHE A 216 -20.62 -6.07 4.12
C PHE A 216 -21.29 -5.39 2.92
N ALA A 217 -22.63 -5.50 2.82
CA ALA A 217 -23.38 -4.96 1.69
C ALA A 217 -23.14 -3.47 1.45
N ASP A 218 -23.01 -2.67 2.53
CA ASP A 218 -22.83 -1.21 2.50
C ASP A 218 -21.35 -0.77 2.33
N ASN A 219 -20.44 -1.72 2.14
CA ASN A 219 -19.03 -1.40 1.92
C ASN A 219 -18.77 -1.01 0.46
N PRO A 220 -17.73 -0.19 0.16
CA PRO A 220 -17.42 0.20 -1.20
C PRO A 220 -16.97 -1.00 -2.05
N GLY A 221 -17.14 -0.85 -3.36
CA GLY A 221 -16.64 -1.75 -4.38
C GLY A 221 -17.57 -2.87 -4.79
N SER A 222 -17.23 -3.51 -5.92
CA SER A 222 -17.97 -4.61 -6.52
C SER A 222 -17.49 -5.97 -5.99
N ILE A 223 -18.39 -6.98 -6.08
CA ILE A 223 -18.13 -8.41 -5.86
C ILE A 223 -18.36 -9.25 -7.13
N ASP A 224 -18.54 -8.62 -8.29
CA ASP A 224 -18.86 -9.32 -9.53
C ASP A 224 -17.69 -10.16 -10.04
N ARG A 225 -16.48 -9.65 -9.85
CA ARG A 225 -15.26 -10.33 -10.24
C ARG A 225 -14.13 -10.07 -9.26
N LEU A 226 -13.49 -11.14 -8.75
CA LEU A 226 -12.23 -11.03 -8.00
C LEU A 226 -11.05 -11.17 -8.97
N TYR A 227 -10.18 -10.18 -9.00
CA TYR A 227 -9.06 -10.15 -9.96
C TYR A 227 -7.81 -10.88 -9.45
N TYR A 228 -7.65 -11.08 -8.15
CA TYR A 228 -6.40 -11.41 -7.48
C TYR A 228 -6.27 -12.89 -7.11
N PRO A 229 -5.03 -13.42 -6.99
CA PRO A 229 -4.79 -14.78 -6.57
C PRO A 229 -5.31 -15.05 -5.16
N THR A 230 -6.00 -16.18 -4.97
CA THR A 230 -6.47 -16.66 -3.66
C THR A 230 -5.76 -17.92 -3.19
N SER A 231 -4.73 -18.39 -3.94
CA SER A 231 -3.89 -19.53 -3.59
C SER A 231 -2.40 -19.22 -3.81
N HIS A 232 -1.51 -19.94 -3.12
CA HIS A 232 -0.06 -19.87 -3.37
C HIS A 232 0.29 -20.24 -4.81
N ALA A 233 -0.35 -21.28 -5.36
CA ALA A 233 -0.10 -21.70 -6.73
C ALA A 233 -0.46 -20.62 -7.76
N ASP A 234 -1.58 -19.94 -7.58
CA ASP A 234 -1.99 -18.88 -8.48
C ASP A 234 -1.16 -17.61 -8.28
N ALA A 235 -0.74 -17.29 -7.05
CA ALA A 235 0.20 -16.20 -6.80
C ALA A 235 1.55 -16.45 -7.50
N GLN A 236 2.01 -17.70 -7.52
CA GLN A 236 3.22 -18.09 -8.26
C GLN A 236 3.04 -17.96 -9.79
N LYS A 237 1.90 -18.38 -10.34
CA LYS A 237 1.57 -18.18 -11.76
C LYS A 237 1.51 -16.69 -12.10
N TRP A 238 0.97 -15.87 -11.19
CA TRP A 238 0.88 -14.43 -11.36
C TRP A 238 2.25 -13.76 -11.44
N LEU A 239 3.19 -14.13 -10.56
CA LEU A 239 4.57 -13.65 -10.62
C LEU A 239 5.22 -14.02 -11.96
N LYS A 240 5.09 -15.28 -12.41
CA LYS A 240 5.63 -15.72 -13.70
C LYS A 240 4.99 -14.98 -14.88
N HIS A 241 3.68 -14.72 -14.83
CA HIS A 241 2.98 -13.95 -15.85
C HIS A 241 3.49 -12.51 -15.93
N PHE A 242 3.68 -11.84 -14.77
CA PHE A 242 4.29 -10.50 -14.74
C PHE A 242 5.67 -10.50 -15.38
N LEU A 243 6.56 -11.38 -14.96
CA LEU A 243 7.93 -11.47 -15.47
C LEU A 243 7.96 -11.69 -16.99
N LYS A 244 7.05 -12.51 -17.53
CA LYS A 244 7.00 -12.84 -18.95
C LYS A 244 6.39 -11.75 -19.82
N HIS A 245 5.34 -11.07 -19.35
CA HIS A 245 4.49 -10.25 -20.23
C HIS A 245 4.55 -8.73 -19.94
N ARG A 246 5.03 -8.33 -18.75
CA ARG A 246 4.98 -6.94 -18.30
C ARG A 246 6.32 -6.36 -17.91
N PHE A 247 7.26 -7.22 -17.51
CA PHE A 247 8.50 -6.81 -16.87
C PHE A 247 9.40 -5.97 -17.78
N GLU A 248 9.47 -6.27 -19.07
CA GLU A 248 10.25 -5.53 -20.05
C GLU A 248 9.90 -4.04 -20.05
N ASN A 249 8.63 -3.71 -20.07
CA ASN A 249 8.12 -2.34 -20.15
C ASN A 249 7.79 -1.72 -18.78
N PHE A 250 7.96 -2.48 -17.68
CA PHE A 250 7.66 -2.00 -16.32
C PHE A 250 8.39 -0.70 -16.02
N GLY A 251 9.72 -0.65 -16.23
CA GLY A 251 10.52 0.52 -15.87
C GLY A 251 10.09 1.75 -16.66
N VAL A 252 10.16 1.68 -17.99
CA VAL A 252 9.95 2.86 -18.85
C VAL A 252 8.59 3.54 -18.65
N TYR A 253 7.53 2.77 -18.29
CA TYR A 253 6.15 3.26 -18.08
C TYR A 253 5.70 3.19 -16.61
N GLU A 254 6.65 3.10 -15.65
CA GLU A 254 6.33 3.01 -14.21
C GLU A 254 5.46 4.20 -13.75
N ASP A 255 5.74 5.40 -14.27
CA ASP A 255 5.03 6.64 -13.91
C ASP A 255 3.93 7.03 -14.91
N ALA A 256 3.62 6.22 -15.92
CA ALA A 256 2.61 6.54 -16.91
C ALA A 256 1.20 6.42 -16.34
N ILE A 257 0.27 7.21 -16.90
CA ILE A 257 -1.16 7.19 -16.59
C ILE A 257 -1.93 7.03 -17.90
N VAL A 258 -2.85 6.07 -17.96
CA VAL A 258 -3.74 5.86 -19.13
C VAL A 258 -5.18 5.78 -18.65
N GLU A 259 -6.02 6.65 -19.18
CA GLU A 259 -7.45 6.69 -18.88
C GLU A 259 -8.10 5.33 -19.17
N GLY A 260 -8.89 4.82 -18.21
CA GLY A 260 -9.54 3.51 -18.31
C GLY A 260 -8.65 2.30 -17.99
N GLU A 261 -7.32 2.46 -17.84
CA GLU A 261 -6.38 1.37 -17.64
C GLU A 261 -5.87 1.31 -16.20
N SER A 262 -6.16 0.21 -15.49
CA SER A 262 -5.77 0.02 -14.09
C SER A 262 -4.37 -0.56 -13.91
N TRP A 263 -3.87 -1.32 -14.88
CA TRP A 263 -2.77 -2.25 -14.65
C TRP A 263 -1.48 -1.87 -15.34
N LEU A 264 -1.55 -1.31 -16.54
CA LEU A 264 -0.41 -1.05 -17.41
C LEU A 264 0.59 -2.22 -17.40
N TRP A 265 1.87 -1.94 -17.21
CA TRP A 265 2.92 -2.96 -17.02
C TRP A 265 3.28 -3.21 -15.56
N HIS A 266 2.45 -2.76 -14.61
CA HIS A 266 2.69 -3.00 -13.18
C HIS A 266 2.52 -4.47 -12.80
N SER A 267 3.25 -4.90 -11.78
CA SER A 267 3.26 -6.30 -11.33
C SER A 267 1.96 -6.75 -10.67
N VAL A 268 1.28 -5.82 -9.98
CA VAL A 268 0.07 -6.10 -9.20
C VAL A 268 0.26 -7.27 -8.22
N LEU A 269 1.48 -7.39 -7.65
CA LEU A 269 1.85 -8.47 -6.73
C LEU A 269 1.51 -8.15 -5.26
N THR A 270 1.24 -6.88 -4.95
CA THR A 270 1.06 -6.42 -3.57
C THR A 270 -0.08 -7.12 -2.82
N PRO A 271 -1.23 -7.47 -3.42
CA PRO A 271 -2.25 -8.24 -2.72
C PRO A 271 -1.76 -9.61 -2.26
N ALA A 272 -1.09 -10.38 -3.15
CA ALA A 272 -0.54 -11.69 -2.83
C ALA A 272 0.66 -11.62 -1.86
N LEU A 273 1.49 -10.58 -1.99
CA LEU A 273 2.64 -10.32 -1.14
C LEU A 273 2.21 -9.93 0.28
N ASN A 274 1.17 -9.11 0.40
CA ASN A 274 0.72 -8.62 1.71
C ASN A 274 -0.13 -9.64 2.49
N VAL A 275 -0.79 -10.59 1.83
CA VAL A 275 -1.39 -11.74 2.55
C VAL A 275 -0.37 -12.83 2.91
N GLY A 276 0.84 -12.81 2.33
CA GLY A 276 1.91 -13.76 2.61
C GLY A 276 2.02 -14.94 1.63
N PHE A 277 1.28 -14.94 0.52
CA PHE A 277 1.38 -15.99 -0.50
C PHE A 277 2.68 -15.95 -1.29
N LEU A 278 3.24 -14.76 -1.44
CA LEU A 278 4.59 -14.53 -1.92
C LEU A 278 5.41 -13.88 -0.83
N THR A 279 6.71 -14.09 -0.85
CA THR A 279 7.66 -13.37 0.03
C THR A 279 8.57 -12.48 -0.79
N PRO A 280 9.07 -11.35 -0.23
CA PRO A 280 10.01 -10.48 -0.94
C PRO A 280 11.26 -11.21 -1.41
N SER A 281 11.81 -12.10 -0.56
CA SER A 281 12.99 -12.91 -0.91
C SER A 281 12.74 -13.82 -2.11
N GLN A 282 11.54 -14.42 -2.19
CA GLN A 282 11.13 -15.25 -3.33
C GLN A 282 11.02 -14.41 -4.61
N ILE A 283 10.34 -13.26 -4.55
CA ILE A 283 10.17 -12.36 -5.69
C ILE A 283 11.54 -11.92 -6.22
N VAL A 284 12.43 -11.47 -5.34
CA VAL A 284 13.78 -11.04 -5.74
C VAL A 284 14.55 -12.17 -6.41
N LYS A 285 14.56 -13.37 -5.80
CA LYS A 285 15.24 -14.56 -6.35
C LYS A 285 14.73 -14.91 -7.76
N GLU A 286 13.41 -14.95 -7.93
CA GLU A 286 12.80 -15.33 -9.23
C GLU A 286 13.00 -14.24 -10.29
N THR A 287 12.93 -12.97 -9.91
CA THR A 287 13.20 -11.83 -10.80
C THR A 287 14.64 -11.85 -11.32
N LEU A 288 15.62 -12.01 -10.43
CA LEU A 288 17.04 -12.09 -10.81
C LEU A 288 17.33 -13.33 -11.67
N ALA A 289 16.71 -14.47 -11.34
CA ALA A 289 16.86 -15.70 -12.12
C ALA A 289 16.24 -15.56 -13.52
N PHE A 290 15.12 -14.85 -13.65
CA PHE A 290 14.49 -14.55 -14.92
C PHE A 290 15.36 -13.60 -15.76
N ALA A 291 15.87 -12.52 -15.17
CA ALA A 291 16.70 -11.53 -15.86
C ALA A 291 18.05 -12.11 -16.35
N LYS A 292 18.58 -13.17 -15.67
CA LYS A 292 19.79 -13.87 -16.16
C LYS A 292 19.55 -14.69 -17.43
N LYS A 293 18.31 -15.06 -17.73
CA LYS A 293 17.93 -15.91 -18.86
C LYS A 293 17.26 -15.15 -20.00
N ASN A 294 16.87 -13.91 -19.76
CA ASN A 294 16.12 -13.09 -20.69
C ASN A 294 16.74 -11.68 -20.75
N GLU A 295 16.67 -11.04 -21.89
CA GLU A 295 17.12 -9.67 -22.07
C GLU A 295 16.12 -8.69 -21.46
N VAL A 296 16.28 -8.41 -20.16
CA VAL A 296 15.45 -7.43 -19.44
C VAL A 296 16.17 -6.10 -19.38
N PRO A 297 15.56 -4.97 -19.81
CA PRO A 297 16.15 -3.65 -19.67
C PRO A 297 16.54 -3.35 -18.23
N LEU A 298 17.76 -2.81 -18.04
CA LEU A 298 18.31 -2.60 -16.69
C LEU A 298 17.46 -1.61 -15.86
N ASN A 299 16.84 -0.61 -16.49
CA ASN A 299 15.91 0.29 -15.81
C ASN A 299 14.64 -0.42 -15.29
N SER A 300 14.14 -1.43 -16.01
CA SER A 300 13.02 -2.26 -15.52
C SER A 300 13.46 -3.18 -14.39
N LEU A 301 14.61 -3.84 -14.53
CA LEU A 301 15.15 -4.73 -13.51
C LEU A 301 15.48 -3.97 -12.22
N GLU A 302 16.26 -2.91 -12.30
CA GLU A 302 16.63 -2.08 -11.14
C GLU A 302 15.40 -1.42 -10.54
N GLY A 303 14.52 -0.83 -11.38
CA GLY A 303 13.30 -0.19 -10.91
C GLY A 303 12.42 -1.13 -10.10
N PHE A 304 12.19 -2.35 -10.58
CA PHE A 304 11.39 -3.34 -9.86
C PHE A 304 12.07 -3.84 -8.57
N ILE A 305 13.35 -4.18 -8.62
CA ILE A 305 14.12 -4.59 -7.43
C ILE A 305 14.12 -3.47 -6.38
N ARG A 306 14.22 -2.20 -6.79
CA ARG A 306 14.15 -1.04 -5.89
C ARG A 306 12.81 -0.94 -5.16
N GLN A 307 11.69 -1.34 -5.79
CA GLN A 307 10.41 -1.39 -5.08
C GLN A 307 10.40 -2.44 -3.96
N ILE A 308 11.07 -3.59 -4.16
CA ILE A 308 11.04 -4.71 -3.22
C ILE A 308 12.06 -4.53 -2.08
N ILE A 309 13.36 -4.40 -2.39
CA ILE A 309 14.39 -4.30 -1.34
C ILE A 309 14.62 -2.88 -0.83
N GLY A 310 14.17 -1.88 -1.58
CA GLY A 310 14.24 -0.47 -1.22
C GLY A 310 12.96 -0.01 -0.54
N TRP A 311 11.95 0.35 -1.32
CA TRP A 311 10.75 1.01 -0.79
C TRP A 311 9.99 0.16 0.22
N ARG A 312 9.72 -1.12 -0.05
CA ARG A 312 8.99 -1.98 0.89
C ARG A 312 9.69 -2.08 2.25
N GLU A 313 10.98 -2.32 2.24
CA GLU A 313 11.78 -2.43 3.47
C GLU A 313 11.93 -1.08 4.19
N PHE A 314 12.12 0.01 3.43
CA PHE A 314 12.18 1.37 3.96
C PHE A 314 10.89 1.79 4.65
N ILE A 315 9.74 1.54 4.02
CA ILE A 315 8.42 1.87 4.58
C ILE A 315 8.17 1.09 5.87
N ARG A 316 8.51 -0.21 5.90
CA ARG A 316 8.40 -0.99 7.15
C ARG A 316 9.32 -0.45 8.24
N ALA A 317 10.56 -0.16 7.92
CA ALA A 317 11.54 0.34 8.89
C ALA A 317 11.12 1.70 9.47
N THR A 318 10.68 2.62 8.62
CA THR A 318 10.19 3.94 9.06
C THR A 318 8.88 3.85 9.83
N TYR A 319 8.00 2.91 9.49
CA TYR A 319 6.81 2.61 10.27
C TYR A 319 7.15 2.14 11.68
N GLN A 320 8.12 1.26 11.84
CA GLN A 320 8.55 0.77 13.15
C GLN A 320 9.11 1.89 14.03
N ASP A 321 9.87 2.83 13.44
CA ASP A 321 10.48 3.94 14.19
C ASP A 321 9.50 5.10 14.47
N HIS A 322 8.65 5.46 13.50
CA HIS A 322 7.94 6.74 13.50
C HIS A 322 6.42 6.65 13.31
N SER A 323 5.81 5.46 13.34
CA SER A 323 4.37 5.31 13.03
C SER A 323 3.46 6.17 13.91
N VAL A 324 3.79 6.32 15.20
CA VAL A 324 2.99 7.14 16.13
C VAL A 324 3.14 8.62 15.79
N GLU A 325 4.37 9.08 15.57
CA GLU A 325 4.67 10.47 15.23
C GLU A 325 3.99 10.87 13.91
N MET A 326 4.18 10.07 12.83
CA MET A 326 3.52 10.30 11.54
C MET A 326 2.00 10.43 11.67
N ARG A 327 1.37 9.54 12.46
CA ARG A 327 -0.08 9.47 12.63
C ARG A 327 -0.66 10.60 13.46
N THR A 328 0.12 11.18 14.37
CA THR A 328 -0.35 12.19 15.32
C THR A 328 0.04 13.62 14.95
N THR A 329 0.87 13.78 13.92
CA THR A 329 1.30 15.08 13.42
C THR A 329 0.41 15.50 12.24
N ASN A 330 0.09 16.80 12.17
CA ASN A 330 -0.59 17.44 11.05
C ASN A 330 0.10 18.78 10.79
N HIS A 331 1.28 18.70 10.19
CA HIS A 331 2.21 19.82 9.99
C HIS A 331 1.57 21.02 9.25
N TRP A 332 0.72 20.74 8.25
CA TRP A 332 0.07 21.76 7.44
C TRP A 332 -1.28 22.25 7.99
N ASN A 333 -1.75 21.69 9.11
CA ASN A 333 -3.07 21.98 9.70
C ASN A 333 -4.24 21.78 8.73
N HIS A 334 -4.16 20.77 7.87
CA HIS A 334 -5.25 20.41 6.98
C HIS A 334 -6.39 19.74 7.78
N THR A 335 -7.63 20.24 7.62
CA THR A 335 -8.75 19.82 8.50
C THR A 335 -10.04 19.50 7.74
N ARG A 336 -10.07 19.62 6.40
CA ARG A 336 -11.28 19.37 5.62
C ARG A 336 -11.58 17.86 5.61
N LYS A 337 -12.86 17.52 5.67
CA LYS A 337 -13.33 16.14 5.49
C LYS A 337 -13.32 15.77 4.02
N ILE A 338 -13.14 14.49 3.71
CA ILE A 338 -13.31 13.96 2.36
C ILE A 338 -14.81 13.89 2.04
N PRO A 339 -15.30 14.53 0.98
CA PRO A 339 -16.71 14.48 0.60
C PRO A 339 -17.06 13.14 -0.07
N SER A 340 -18.37 12.83 -0.14
CA SER A 340 -18.89 11.60 -0.74
C SER A 340 -18.48 11.42 -2.19
N SER A 341 -18.31 12.50 -2.95
CA SER A 341 -17.87 12.48 -4.35
C SER A 341 -16.52 11.79 -4.57
N PHE A 342 -15.66 11.68 -3.53
CA PHE A 342 -14.42 10.90 -3.56
C PHE A 342 -14.64 9.40 -3.28
N TYR A 343 -15.84 9.00 -2.87
CA TYR A 343 -16.20 7.60 -2.69
C TYR A 343 -16.97 7.02 -3.88
N ASP A 344 -17.56 7.87 -4.73
CA ASP A 344 -18.36 7.45 -5.89
C ASP A 344 -17.79 7.89 -7.25
N GLY A 345 -16.71 8.71 -7.25
CA GLY A 345 -16.06 9.18 -8.47
C GLY A 345 -16.87 10.25 -9.23
N THR A 346 -17.47 11.17 -8.48
CA THR A 346 -18.28 12.30 -9.00
C THR A 346 -17.71 13.66 -8.58
N THR A 347 -16.37 13.76 -8.48
CA THR A 347 -15.69 15.00 -8.06
C THR A 347 -15.74 16.11 -9.11
N GLY A 348 -16.10 15.81 -10.36
CA GLY A 348 -16.02 16.71 -11.50
C GLY A 348 -14.61 16.92 -12.05
N ILE A 349 -13.64 16.14 -11.59
CA ILE A 349 -12.24 16.17 -12.04
C ILE A 349 -11.93 14.83 -12.75
N PRO A 350 -11.96 14.79 -14.11
CA PRO A 350 -11.88 13.55 -14.87
C PRO A 350 -10.74 12.61 -14.48
N PRO A 351 -9.48 13.04 -14.22
CA PRO A 351 -8.43 12.11 -13.76
C PRO A 351 -8.72 11.47 -12.40
N ILE A 352 -9.39 12.18 -11.49
CA ILE A 352 -9.79 11.68 -10.18
C ILE A 352 -10.95 10.69 -10.33
N ASP A 353 -11.99 11.08 -11.07
CA ASP A 353 -13.21 10.31 -11.25
C ASP A 353 -12.94 8.99 -11.98
N ASP A 354 -12.10 9.01 -13.03
CA ASP A 354 -11.65 7.80 -13.73
C ASP A 354 -10.93 6.86 -12.78
N THR A 355 -9.98 7.37 -12.03
CA THR A 355 -9.20 6.56 -11.07
C THR A 355 -10.11 5.96 -9.99
N ILE A 356 -11.04 6.73 -9.41
CA ILE A 356 -11.95 6.24 -8.37
C ILE A 356 -12.90 5.16 -8.91
N ARG A 357 -13.47 5.33 -10.12
CA ARG A 357 -14.35 4.32 -10.73
C ARG A 357 -13.63 2.99 -10.93
N ARG A 358 -12.38 3.04 -11.39
CA ARG A 358 -11.55 1.81 -11.53
C ARG A 358 -11.21 1.20 -10.18
N ILE A 359 -10.99 2.01 -9.15
CA ILE A 359 -10.79 1.50 -7.77
C ILE A 359 -12.06 0.84 -7.26
N LEU A 360 -13.25 1.41 -7.46
CA LEU A 360 -14.52 0.81 -7.05
C LEU A 360 -14.74 -0.57 -7.68
N GLU A 361 -14.27 -0.79 -8.88
CA GLU A 361 -14.32 -2.10 -9.53
C GLU A 361 -13.27 -3.06 -8.97
N THR A 362 -12.03 -2.61 -8.83
CA THR A 362 -10.85 -3.46 -8.65
C THR A 362 -10.23 -3.41 -7.25
N GLY A 363 -10.49 -2.38 -6.47
CA GLY A 363 -9.76 -2.09 -5.23
C GLY A 363 -8.30 -1.66 -5.45
N TYR A 364 -7.93 -1.25 -6.67
CA TYR A 364 -6.52 -0.99 -7.01
C TYR A 364 -6.36 0.19 -7.95
N CYS A 365 -5.28 0.92 -7.78
CA CYS A 365 -4.61 1.70 -8.81
C CYS A 365 -3.09 1.69 -8.54
N HIS A 366 -2.27 2.01 -9.52
CA HIS A 366 -0.82 1.98 -9.37
C HIS A 366 -0.28 3.18 -8.56
N HIS A 367 1.00 3.10 -8.16
CA HIS A 367 1.61 4.06 -7.22
C HIS A 367 1.46 5.53 -7.63
N ILE A 368 1.69 5.85 -8.91
CA ILE A 368 1.64 7.26 -9.38
C ILE A 368 0.21 7.82 -9.30
N GLU A 369 -0.81 7.02 -9.58
CA GLU A 369 -2.19 7.44 -9.38
C GLU A 369 -2.51 7.67 -7.90
N ARG A 370 -1.99 6.81 -7.00
CA ARG A 370 -2.14 7.01 -5.55
C ARG A 370 -1.46 8.27 -5.07
N LEU A 371 -0.23 8.52 -5.53
CA LEU A 371 0.60 9.62 -5.05
C LEU A 371 0.25 10.95 -5.72
N MET A 372 0.28 11.00 -7.06
CA MET A 372 0.24 12.26 -7.81
C MET A 372 -1.18 12.64 -8.27
N VAL A 373 -2.05 11.65 -8.53
CA VAL A 373 -3.44 11.92 -8.91
C VAL A 373 -4.27 12.13 -7.65
N LEU A 374 -4.52 11.06 -6.89
CA LEU A 374 -5.38 11.12 -5.71
C LEU A 374 -4.74 11.89 -4.55
N GLY A 375 -3.59 11.44 -4.08
CA GLY A 375 -2.93 12.03 -2.91
C GLY A 375 -2.55 13.49 -3.11
N GLY A 376 -1.96 13.83 -4.28
CA GLY A 376 -1.59 15.20 -4.61
C GLY A 376 -2.80 16.14 -4.77
N PHE A 377 -3.91 15.65 -5.32
CA PHE A 377 -5.15 16.44 -5.41
C PHE A 377 -5.80 16.62 -4.03
N MET A 378 -5.91 15.54 -3.23
CA MET A 378 -6.41 15.60 -1.86
C MET A 378 -5.58 16.54 -0.99
N PHE A 379 -4.27 16.60 -1.21
CA PHE A 379 -3.37 17.53 -0.53
C PHE A 379 -3.69 18.99 -0.82
N VAL A 380 -3.85 19.36 -2.09
CA VAL A 380 -4.16 20.75 -2.45
C VAL A 380 -5.61 21.15 -2.12
N CYS A 381 -6.49 20.18 -1.88
CA CYS A 381 -7.82 20.37 -1.29
C CYS A 381 -7.77 20.56 0.23
N GLU A 382 -6.62 20.40 0.87
CA GLU A 382 -6.42 20.55 2.32
C GLU A 382 -7.27 19.57 3.16
N PHE A 383 -7.44 18.32 2.68
CA PHE A 383 -8.15 17.31 3.45
C PHE A 383 -7.32 16.85 4.65
N ASP A 384 -7.99 16.51 5.77
CA ASP A 384 -7.35 16.01 6.97
C ASP A 384 -6.56 14.71 6.65
N PRO A 385 -5.27 14.62 6.99
CA PRO A 385 -4.46 13.42 6.75
C PRO A 385 -5.07 12.13 7.33
N LYS A 386 -5.86 12.22 8.42
CA LYS A 386 -6.58 11.08 8.99
C LYS A 386 -7.70 10.59 8.09
N GLU A 387 -8.42 11.51 7.44
CA GLU A 387 -9.46 11.18 6.48
C GLU A 387 -8.84 10.52 5.24
N ILE A 388 -7.71 11.04 4.75
CA ILE A 388 -6.98 10.48 3.61
C ILE A 388 -6.45 9.07 3.94
N TYR A 389 -5.84 8.89 5.10
CA TYR A 389 -5.40 7.58 5.57
C TYR A 389 -6.57 6.59 5.64
N ARG A 390 -7.72 7.00 6.22
CA ARG A 390 -8.92 6.17 6.29
C ARG A 390 -9.41 5.79 4.90
N TRP A 391 -9.52 6.75 3.99
CA TRP A 391 -9.92 6.52 2.60
C TRP A 391 -9.00 5.52 1.90
N PHE A 392 -7.68 5.65 2.04
CA PHE A 392 -6.70 4.72 1.46
C PHE A 392 -6.82 3.32 2.07
N MET A 393 -7.05 3.22 3.36
CA MET A 393 -7.26 1.94 4.03
C MET A 393 -8.55 1.26 3.56
N GLU A 394 -9.60 2.02 3.36
CA GLU A 394 -10.91 1.53 2.90
C GLU A 394 -10.90 1.10 1.45
N MET A 395 -10.31 1.89 0.55
CA MET A 395 -10.47 1.76 -0.89
C MET A 395 -9.48 0.80 -1.56
N PHE A 396 -8.33 0.50 -0.94
CA PHE A 396 -7.32 -0.34 -1.57
C PHE A 396 -7.27 -1.75 -0.99
N ILE A 397 -7.19 -2.74 -1.89
CA ILE A 397 -7.11 -4.17 -1.55
C ILE A 397 -5.81 -4.53 -0.81
N ASP A 398 -4.72 -3.84 -1.11
CA ASP A 398 -3.38 -4.09 -0.59
C ASP A 398 -2.98 -3.14 0.55
N SER A 399 -3.93 -2.35 1.07
CA SER A 399 -3.70 -1.43 2.18
C SER A 399 -3.61 -2.17 3.52
N TYR A 400 -2.54 -1.91 4.26
CA TYR A 400 -2.31 -2.34 5.64
C TYR A 400 -1.69 -1.18 6.42
N ASP A 401 -1.81 -1.19 7.72
CA ASP A 401 -1.37 -0.08 8.57
C ASP A 401 0.11 0.29 8.33
N TRP A 402 0.98 -0.73 8.31
CA TRP A 402 2.43 -0.54 8.12
C TRP A 402 2.81 0.14 6.79
N VAL A 403 2.01 -0.06 5.74
CA VAL A 403 2.29 0.56 4.44
C VAL A 403 1.56 1.89 4.30
N MET A 404 0.33 2.02 4.84
CA MET A 404 -0.47 3.23 4.65
C MET A 404 -0.05 4.38 5.56
N VAL A 405 0.43 4.13 6.78
CA VAL A 405 0.88 5.21 7.65
C VAL A 405 2.02 6.01 7.03
N PRO A 406 3.16 5.43 6.62
CA PRO A 406 4.22 6.20 5.98
C PRO A 406 3.83 6.75 4.60
N ASN A 407 3.01 6.03 3.82
CA ASN A 407 2.63 6.48 2.49
C ASN A 407 1.59 7.60 2.51
N ALA A 408 0.55 7.52 3.35
CA ALA A 408 -0.48 8.56 3.42
C ALA A 408 0.01 9.77 4.20
N TYR A 409 0.39 9.61 5.49
CA TYR A 409 0.77 10.76 6.31
C TYR A 409 2.09 11.40 5.88
N ALA A 410 3.14 10.59 5.68
CA ALA A 410 4.46 11.14 5.43
C ALA A 410 4.74 11.40 3.94
N MET A 411 4.56 10.41 3.06
CA MET A 411 4.93 10.57 1.64
C MET A 411 3.91 11.46 0.90
N SER A 412 2.62 11.09 0.93
CA SER A 412 1.59 11.77 0.17
C SER A 412 1.25 13.14 0.76
N GLN A 413 1.00 13.22 2.06
CA GLN A 413 0.51 14.42 2.72
C GLN A 413 1.60 15.25 3.40
N HIS A 414 2.82 14.73 3.53
CA HIS A 414 3.92 15.41 4.24
C HIS A 414 3.47 15.97 5.61
N ALA A 415 2.52 15.27 6.23
CA ALA A 415 1.89 15.69 7.48
C ALA A 415 2.81 15.53 8.69
N ASP A 416 3.89 14.77 8.52
CA ASP A 416 4.96 14.53 9.49
C ASP A 416 6.03 15.65 9.51
N GLY A 417 5.94 16.64 8.61
CA GLY A 417 6.92 17.71 8.49
C GLY A 417 8.25 17.27 7.89
N GLY A 418 8.34 16.07 7.29
CA GLY A 418 9.49 15.61 6.54
C GLY A 418 10.42 14.63 7.24
N LEU A 419 9.90 13.73 8.08
CA LEU A 419 10.67 12.65 8.72
C LEU A 419 11.32 11.70 7.70
N ILE A 420 10.60 11.37 6.62
CA ILE A 420 11.06 10.41 5.60
C ILE A 420 11.11 10.98 4.19
N THR A 421 10.52 12.16 3.97
CA THR A 421 10.53 12.85 2.68
C THR A 421 11.18 14.21 2.80
N THR A 422 11.64 14.77 1.67
CA THR A 422 12.33 16.07 1.66
C THR A 422 11.45 17.21 1.18
N LYS A 423 10.25 16.90 0.72
CA LYS A 423 9.25 17.86 0.21
C LYS A 423 7.89 17.20 0.10
N PRO A 424 6.80 17.97 0.13
CA PRO A 424 5.49 17.47 -0.27
C PRO A 424 5.45 17.01 -1.75
N TYR A 425 4.66 15.97 -2.04
CA TYR A 425 4.46 15.43 -3.39
C TYR A 425 3.10 15.86 -3.94
N PHE A 426 3.05 16.99 -4.61
CA PHE A 426 1.89 17.46 -5.35
C PHE A 426 2.31 18.25 -6.57
N SER A 427 1.41 18.44 -7.53
CA SER A 427 1.72 19.09 -8.80
C SER A 427 0.49 19.85 -9.33
N GLY A 428 0.69 20.75 -10.29
CA GLY A 428 -0.37 21.31 -11.12
C GLY A 428 -0.84 20.35 -12.20
N SER A 429 -1.89 20.70 -12.92
CA SER A 429 -2.51 19.92 -14.00
C SER A 429 -1.54 19.54 -15.13
N SER A 430 -0.51 20.36 -15.34
CA SER A 430 0.51 20.14 -16.37
C SER A 430 1.26 18.81 -16.20
N TYR A 431 1.52 18.37 -14.98
CA TYR A 431 2.13 17.06 -14.71
C TYR A 431 1.21 15.92 -15.17
N ILE A 432 -0.08 15.97 -14.77
CA ILE A 432 -1.06 14.94 -15.13
C ILE A 432 -1.19 14.84 -16.66
N ARG A 433 -1.28 15.97 -17.37
CA ARG A 433 -1.34 15.99 -18.84
C ARG A 433 -0.06 15.43 -19.50
N LYS A 434 1.11 15.74 -18.91
CA LYS A 434 2.39 15.23 -19.38
C LYS A 434 2.47 13.70 -19.30
N MET A 435 1.97 13.12 -18.21
CA MET A 435 2.07 11.69 -17.91
C MET A 435 0.88 10.88 -18.42
N SER A 436 -0.22 11.52 -18.84
CA SER A 436 -1.47 10.87 -19.22
C SER A 436 -1.97 11.32 -20.60
N HIS A 437 -3.07 10.69 -21.03
CA HIS A 437 -3.83 11.06 -22.22
C HIS A 437 -5.06 11.92 -21.93
N HIS A 438 -5.27 12.33 -20.68
CA HIS A 438 -6.35 13.24 -20.33
C HIS A 438 -6.25 14.55 -21.10
N LYS A 439 -7.34 14.93 -21.78
CA LYS A 439 -7.44 16.17 -22.56
C LYS A 439 -7.49 17.38 -21.63
N THR A 440 -7.01 18.52 -22.11
CA THR A 440 -7.20 19.80 -21.44
C THR A 440 -8.70 20.11 -21.33
N GLY A 441 -9.12 20.62 -20.18
CA GLY A 441 -10.50 20.99 -19.91
C GLY A 441 -10.61 21.88 -18.65
N PRO A 442 -11.82 22.23 -18.23
CA PRO A 442 -12.06 23.07 -17.06
C PRO A 442 -11.41 22.57 -15.78
N TRP A 443 -11.24 21.25 -15.65
CA TRP A 443 -10.57 20.62 -14.52
C TRP A 443 -9.11 21.10 -14.32
N CYS A 444 -8.44 21.50 -15.42
CA CYS A 444 -7.08 22.02 -15.34
C CYS A 444 -7.04 23.34 -14.58
N GLU A 445 -8.00 24.24 -14.83
CA GLU A 445 -8.08 25.53 -14.16
C GLU A 445 -8.39 25.39 -12.68
N ILE A 446 -9.25 24.41 -12.33
CA ILE A 446 -9.56 24.07 -10.93
C ILE A 446 -8.30 23.55 -10.24
N TRP A 447 -7.65 22.55 -10.83
CA TRP A 447 -6.44 21.92 -10.26
C TRP A 447 -5.31 22.94 -10.08
N ASP A 448 -5.02 23.74 -11.11
CA ASP A 448 -4.00 24.77 -11.05
C ASP A 448 -4.38 25.89 -10.07
N GLY A 449 -5.67 26.21 -9.95
CA GLY A 449 -6.18 27.13 -8.94
C GLY A 449 -5.88 26.66 -7.52
N LEU A 450 -6.21 25.41 -7.21
CA LEU A 450 -5.92 24.77 -5.92
C LEU A 450 -4.41 24.71 -5.63
N TYR A 451 -3.61 24.32 -6.63
CA TYR A 451 -2.15 24.23 -6.55
C TYR A 451 -1.53 25.58 -6.17
N TRP A 452 -1.88 26.66 -6.90
CA TRP A 452 -1.34 27.99 -6.64
C TRP A 452 -1.87 28.60 -5.34
N ARG A 453 -3.16 28.38 -5.01
CA ARG A 453 -3.75 28.81 -3.74
C ARG A 453 -2.97 28.22 -2.58
N TRP A 454 -2.68 26.92 -2.60
CA TRP A 454 -1.93 26.24 -1.55
C TRP A 454 -0.51 26.82 -1.41
N ILE A 455 0.20 27.06 -2.53
CA ILE A 455 1.55 27.65 -2.53
C ILE A 455 1.51 29.07 -1.93
N TRP A 456 0.54 29.91 -2.28
CA TRP A 456 0.44 31.25 -1.70
C TRP A 456 0.19 31.22 -0.20
N ASN A 457 -0.66 30.32 0.27
CA ASN A 457 -0.96 30.18 1.70
C ASN A 457 0.24 29.73 2.54
N HIS A 458 1.20 29.01 1.92
CA HIS A 458 2.37 28.43 2.60
C HIS A 458 3.71 28.97 2.09
N ALA A 459 3.70 30.11 1.38
CA ALA A 459 4.88 30.64 0.67
C ALA A 459 6.10 30.88 1.58
N ASP A 460 5.88 31.40 2.78
CA ASP A 460 6.96 31.76 3.71
C ASP A 460 7.68 30.51 4.27
N GLU A 461 6.95 29.42 4.48
CA GLU A 461 7.53 28.16 4.90
C GLU A 461 8.23 27.45 3.73
N LEU A 462 7.58 27.39 2.57
CA LEU A 462 8.14 26.79 1.37
C LEU A 462 9.43 27.47 0.91
N ALA A 463 9.54 28.80 1.08
CA ALA A 463 10.74 29.56 0.71
C ALA A 463 12.00 29.12 1.46
N ARG A 464 11.86 28.47 2.61
CA ARG A 464 12.98 27.91 3.39
C ARG A 464 13.53 26.62 2.77
N ASN A 465 12.78 25.98 1.86
CA ASN A 465 13.21 24.77 1.17
C ASN A 465 13.71 25.11 -0.25
N PRO A 466 15.01 24.93 -0.57
CA PRO A 466 15.58 25.27 -1.89
C PRO A 466 14.85 24.63 -3.08
N ARG A 467 14.21 23.47 -2.88
CA ARG A 467 13.45 22.78 -3.93
C ARG A 467 12.16 23.51 -4.35
N TRP A 468 11.67 24.43 -3.51
CA TRP A 468 10.48 25.22 -3.74
C TRP A 468 10.78 26.69 -4.08
N ALA A 469 12.03 27.15 -4.01
CA ALA A 469 12.42 28.53 -4.21
C ALA A 469 11.94 29.08 -5.56
N MET A 470 12.09 28.30 -6.62
CA MET A 470 11.63 28.70 -7.96
C MET A 470 10.10 28.88 -8.01
N MET A 471 9.34 27.95 -7.43
CA MET A 471 7.88 28.01 -7.44
C MET A 471 7.36 29.20 -6.59
N CYS A 472 7.98 29.47 -5.45
CA CYS A 472 7.67 30.63 -4.64
C CYS A 472 7.98 31.94 -5.37
N ALA A 473 9.08 32.01 -6.11
CA ALA A 473 9.42 33.16 -6.94
C ALA A 473 8.38 33.38 -8.06
N MET A 474 7.94 32.31 -8.74
CA MET A 474 6.88 32.37 -9.75
C MET A 474 5.54 32.84 -9.13
N ALA A 475 5.19 32.30 -7.96
CA ALA A 475 3.98 32.70 -7.24
C ALA A 475 3.97 34.19 -6.90
N LYS A 476 5.11 34.75 -6.46
CA LYS A 476 5.27 36.19 -6.14
C LYS A 476 5.17 37.07 -7.38
N LYS A 477 5.66 36.63 -8.54
CA LYS A 477 5.68 37.38 -9.79
C LYS A 477 4.40 37.24 -10.61
N MET A 478 3.44 36.42 -10.18
CA MET A 478 2.22 36.16 -10.95
C MET A 478 1.36 37.40 -11.05
N ASP A 479 0.85 37.67 -12.26
CA ASP A 479 -0.07 38.75 -12.54
C ASP A 479 -1.30 38.72 -11.63
N VAL A 480 -1.77 39.90 -11.18
CA VAL A 480 -2.86 40.04 -10.21
C VAL A 480 -4.17 39.46 -10.73
N SER A 481 -4.48 39.66 -12.02
CA SER A 481 -5.71 39.14 -12.62
C SER A 481 -5.69 37.62 -12.70
N LYS A 482 -4.57 37.06 -13.08
CA LYS A 482 -4.35 35.61 -13.11
C LYS A 482 -4.45 34.98 -11.71
N ARG A 483 -3.87 35.64 -10.70
CA ARG A 483 -3.98 35.21 -9.30
C ARG A 483 -5.44 35.23 -8.85
N LYS A 484 -6.20 36.28 -9.15
CA LYS A 484 -7.64 36.37 -8.84
C LYS A 484 -8.42 35.22 -9.47
N THR A 485 -8.13 34.88 -10.73
CA THR A 485 -8.79 33.77 -11.44
C THR A 485 -8.52 32.44 -10.77
N HIS A 486 -7.26 32.14 -10.45
CA HIS A 486 -6.88 30.90 -9.74
C HIS A 486 -7.58 30.79 -8.39
N LEU A 487 -7.58 31.88 -7.59
CA LEU A 487 -8.24 31.88 -6.28
C LEU A 487 -9.76 31.70 -6.41
N LYS A 488 -10.40 32.36 -7.42
CA LYS A 488 -11.81 32.18 -7.70
C LYS A 488 -12.16 30.73 -8.00
N ASN A 489 -11.44 30.08 -8.95
CA ASN A 489 -11.70 28.70 -9.36
C ASN A 489 -11.50 27.73 -8.18
N ALA A 490 -10.41 27.89 -7.41
CA ALA A 490 -10.14 27.08 -6.24
C ALA A 490 -11.24 27.21 -5.17
N ASN A 491 -11.62 28.45 -4.82
CA ASN A 491 -12.61 28.67 -3.77
C ASN A 491 -14.01 28.20 -4.18
N GLN A 492 -14.38 28.35 -5.44
CA GLN A 492 -15.66 27.86 -5.97
C GLN A 492 -15.71 26.32 -5.88
N TYR A 493 -14.64 25.64 -6.31
CA TYR A 493 -14.56 24.18 -6.22
C TYR A 493 -14.59 23.69 -4.77
N LEU A 494 -13.77 24.28 -3.89
CA LEU A 494 -13.76 23.90 -2.46
C LEU A 494 -15.11 24.16 -1.77
N LYS A 495 -15.89 25.12 -2.23
CA LYS A 495 -17.26 25.34 -1.75
C LYS A 495 -18.20 24.25 -2.26
N SER A 496 -18.18 23.95 -3.55
CA SER A 496 -19.08 22.96 -4.17
C SER A 496 -18.89 21.52 -3.64
N ILE A 497 -17.70 21.14 -3.19
CA ILE A 497 -17.46 19.81 -2.63
C ILE A 497 -17.76 19.71 -1.12
N ASN A 498 -18.05 20.83 -0.44
CA ASN A 498 -18.44 20.84 0.97
C ASN A 498 -19.98 20.87 1.15
N GLU A 499 -20.72 21.09 0.07
CA GLU A 499 -22.19 21.03 0.00
C GLU A 499 -22.63 19.59 -0.31
#